data_1328d94610c1b3edbf7ab5a2217ee1ae
#
_entry.id   1328d94610c1b3edbf7ab5a2217ee1ae
#
_cell.length_a   1.000
_cell.length_b   1.000
_cell.length_c   1.000
_cell.angle_alpha   90.00
_cell.angle_beta   90.00
_cell.angle_gamma   90.00
#
_symmetry.space_group_name_H-M   'P 1'
#
loop_
_entity.id
_entity.type
_entity.pdbx_description
1 polymer ?
#
loop_
_entity_poly.entity_id
_entity_poly.type
_entity_poly.pdbx_seq_one_letter_code
_entity_poly.pdbx_strand_id
1 'polypeptide(L)'
;MKNIYKLLFASILVFSVSCSDSELSIDEILDAEQGAIIRTISVDNNVVNSSDESSSWLATIEVQDGSDDNSAWSHVDAYVEMRDYTPENGDNTTESVLLYTWTPADFQEGPVGLPRTDVAAPWGDIKSALGFTGGEFSPGDLLTIKLYLNLNDGRVFGPESAAGIITGGYFASPYQYNALLTCSPAPGTYTIKMYDNYGDGWQTGNYALGLDIVADGVSTQVAMCSQWGTYEFDCTPTTDGYFAETTYEVPVGTEVLTWTWPGDQYGEIGLIILGPAGEIAYSSGTYLADGSGPYGDGLLADDGYGFVGVGLLPVAICAE
;
A
#
# COMPACT_ATOMS: atom_id res chain seq x y z
N MET A 1 64.23 -1.78 60.96
CA MET A 1 64.24 -1.30 59.55
C MET A 1 64.13 -2.38 58.48
N LYS A 2 64.71 -3.55 58.64
CA LYS A 2 64.65 -4.65 57.64
C LYS A 2 63.21 -5.20 57.39
N ASN A 3 62.27 -5.06 58.31
CA ASN A 3 60.87 -5.60 58.15
C ASN A 3 59.92 -4.62 57.50
N ILE A 4 60.20 -3.33 57.50
CA ILE A 4 59.43 -2.28 56.84
C ILE A 4 59.54 -2.39 55.32
N TYR A 5 60.73 -2.71 54.80
CA TYR A 5 60.98 -2.88 53.35
C TYR A 5 60.25 -4.12 52.79
N LYS A 6 60.11 -5.17 53.62
CA LYS A 6 59.37 -6.39 53.25
C LYS A 6 57.85 -6.17 53.19
N LEU A 7 57.31 -5.30 54.07
CA LEU A 7 55.88 -4.91 54.05
C LEU A 7 55.59 -3.96 52.88
N LEU A 8 56.49 -3.02 52.58
CA LEU A 8 56.35 -2.12 51.42
C LEU A 8 56.43 -2.90 50.10
N PHE A 9 57.28 -3.91 49.99
CA PHE A 9 57.40 -4.71 48.79
C PHE A 9 56.19 -5.67 48.62
N ALA A 10 55.61 -6.15 49.68
CA ALA A 10 54.39 -6.97 49.64
C ALA A 10 53.15 -6.14 49.28
N SER A 11 53.06 -4.84 49.71
CA SER A 11 51.96 -3.98 49.34
C SER A 11 52.02 -3.50 47.88
N ILE A 12 53.24 -3.34 47.31
CA ILE A 12 53.40 -2.98 45.90
C ILE A 12 53.01 -4.17 44.97
N LEU A 13 53.22 -5.42 45.39
CA LEU A 13 52.81 -6.60 44.62
C LEU A 13 51.27 -6.85 44.61
N VAL A 14 50.55 -6.30 45.59
CA VAL A 14 49.10 -6.46 45.64
C VAL A 14 48.37 -5.45 44.72
N PHE A 15 49.03 -4.34 44.40
CA PHE A 15 48.47 -3.35 43.46
C PHE A 15 48.71 -3.65 41.98
N SER A 16 49.55 -4.66 41.66
CA SER A 16 49.82 -5.01 40.27
C SER A 16 48.96 -6.14 39.72
N VAL A 17 47.94 -6.60 40.45
CA VAL A 17 46.99 -7.63 40.00
C VAL A 17 45.58 -7.07 39.81
N SER A 18 45.41 -5.76 39.83
CA SER A 18 44.09 -5.11 39.63
C SER A 18 43.91 -4.56 38.21
N CYS A 19 44.36 -5.29 37.24
CA CYS A 19 43.86 -5.20 35.86
C CYS A 19 43.55 -6.61 35.42
N SER A 20 42.54 -7.21 36.04
CA SER A 20 41.81 -8.28 35.39
C SER A 20 40.89 -7.61 34.37
N ASP A 21 40.86 -8.14 33.20
CA ASP A 21 39.95 -7.86 32.13
C ASP A 21 38.54 -7.56 32.64
N SER A 22 38.28 -6.28 32.95
CA SER A 22 36.90 -5.85 33.03
C SER A 22 36.43 -5.81 31.57
N GLU A 23 35.68 -6.80 31.16
CA GLU A 23 34.85 -6.67 29.99
C GLU A 23 34.10 -5.36 30.20
N LEU A 24 34.54 -4.31 29.54
CA LEU A 24 33.85 -3.05 29.57
C LEU A 24 32.53 -3.28 28.85
N SER A 25 31.44 -2.76 29.38
CA SER A 25 30.13 -2.82 28.72
C SER A 25 30.19 -2.30 27.29
N ILE A 26 31.22 -1.55 26.93
CA ILE A 26 31.47 -1.08 25.58
C ILE A 26 32.00 -2.18 24.65
N ASP A 27 32.80 -3.12 25.17
CA ASP A 27 33.31 -4.27 24.38
C ASP A 27 32.18 -5.22 24.06
N GLU A 28 31.23 -5.41 24.99
CA GLU A 28 30.02 -6.21 24.79
C GLU A 28 29.06 -5.54 23.75
N ILE A 29 29.06 -4.20 23.70
CA ILE A 29 28.28 -3.45 22.67
C ILE A 29 28.97 -3.52 21.31
N LEU A 30 30.29 -3.53 21.25
CA LEU A 30 31.07 -3.62 20.01
C LEU A 30 31.02 -5.04 19.42
N ASP A 31 30.82 -6.07 20.25
CA ASP A 31 30.62 -7.46 19.83
C ASP A 31 29.13 -7.77 19.54
N ALA A 32 28.22 -6.79 19.68
CA ALA A 32 26.82 -6.99 19.38
C ALA A 32 26.63 -7.31 17.89
N GLU A 33 25.89 -8.37 17.62
CA GLU A 33 25.53 -8.74 16.25
C GLU A 33 24.77 -7.60 15.59
N GLN A 34 25.29 -7.14 14.45
CA GLN A 34 24.64 -6.08 13.69
C GLN A 34 23.46 -6.66 12.89
N GLY A 35 22.37 -5.91 12.84
CA GLY A 35 21.21 -6.23 12.02
C GLY A 35 21.43 -5.84 10.56
N ALA A 36 20.52 -6.30 9.71
CA ALA A 36 20.48 -5.92 8.31
C ALA A 36 19.09 -5.44 7.93
N ILE A 37 18.99 -4.54 6.94
CA ILE A 37 17.74 -3.95 6.50
C ILE A 37 17.66 -3.85 4.98
N ILE A 38 16.42 -3.94 4.46
CA ILE A 38 16.07 -3.51 3.10
C ILE A 38 15.35 -2.18 3.21
N ARG A 39 16.02 -1.10 2.86
CA ARG A 39 15.45 0.23 2.87
C ARG A 39 14.64 0.47 1.59
N THR A 40 13.38 0.89 1.73
CA THR A 40 12.55 1.33 0.61
C THR A 40 12.94 2.76 0.25
N ILE A 41 13.39 2.97 -0.98
CA ILE A 41 13.70 4.29 -1.51
C ILE A 41 12.44 4.91 -2.09
N SER A 42 11.71 4.12 -2.91
CA SER A 42 10.40 4.49 -3.46
C SER A 42 9.56 3.24 -3.72
N VAL A 43 8.25 3.42 -3.72
CA VAL A 43 7.30 2.49 -4.34
C VAL A 43 6.74 3.23 -5.53
N ASP A 44 7.12 2.80 -6.73
CA ASP A 44 6.87 3.53 -7.97
C ASP A 44 5.54 3.11 -8.60
N ASN A 45 5.10 1.87 -8.33
CA ASN A 45 3.77 1.40 -8.65
C ASN A 45 3.29 0.35 -7.63
N ASN A 46 2.09 0.54 -7.10
CA ASN A 46 1.41 -0.39 -6.19
C ASN A 46 0.00 -0.77 -6.68
N VAL A 47 -0.25 -0.61 -7.98
CA VAL A 47 -1.48 -1.04 -8.66
C VAL A 47 -1.07 -1.98 -9.80
N VAL A 48 -1.63 -3.18 -9.81
CA VAL A 48 -1.34 -4.21 -10.81
C VAL A 48 -2.60 -4.49 -11.60
N ASN A 49 -2.52 -4.31 -12.92
CA ASN A 49 -3.63 -4.56 -13.83
C ASN A 49 -3.65 -6.05 -14.25
N SER A 50 -4.68 -6.78 -13.86
CA SER A 50 -4.83 -8.21 -14.17
C SER A 50 -5.12 -8.50 -15.65
N SER A 51 -5.52 -7.49 -16.42
CA SER A 51 -5.73 -7.61 -17.87
C SER A 51 -4.43 -7.46 -18.67
N ASP A 52 -3.33 -7.00 -18.02
CA ASP A 52 -2.02 -6.81 -18.66
C ASP A 52 -0.95 -7.60 -17.89
N GLU A 53 -0.44 -8.67 -18.49
CA GLU A 53 0.62 -9.51 -17.89
C GLU A 53 1.93 -8.75 -17.64
N SER A 54 2.16 -7.61 -18.30
CA SER A 54 3.34 -6.76 -18.10
C SER A 54 3.15 -5.72 -16.98
N SER A 55 1.91 -5.48 -16.54
CA SER A 55 1.62 -4.62 -15.40
C SER A 55 2.31 -5.14 -14.16
N SER A 56 2.99 -4.27 -13.41
CA SER A 56 3.94 -4.70 -12.39
C SER A 56 3.87 -3.85 -11.14
N TRP A 57 3.95 -4.49 -9.98
CA TRP A 57 4.41 -3.78 -8.80
C TRP A 57 5.87 -3.36 -8.98
N LEU A 58 6.21 -2.12 -8.61
CA LEU A 58 7.52 -1.53 -8.82
C LEU A 58 8.00 -0.83 -7.56
N ALA A 59 9.25 -1.06 -7.18
CA ALA A 59 9.89 -0.34 -6.09
C ALA A 59 11.41 -0.21 -6.31
N THR A 60 12.01 0.82 -5.74
CA THR A 60 13.47 0.94 -5.61
C THR A 60 13.86 0.60 -4.17
N ILE A 61 14.77 -0.35 -4.02
CA ILE A 61 15.25 -0.83 -2.72
C ILE A 61 16.76 -0.68 -2.58
N GLU A 62 17.22 -0.58 -1.33
CA GLU A 62 18.63 -0.47 -0.97
C GLU A 62 18.93 -1.38 0.21
N VAL A 63 20.02 -2.15 0.13
CA VAL A 63 20.43 -3.10 1.18
C VAL A 63 21.52 -2.49 2.07
N GLN A 64 21.35 -2.65 3.38
CA GLN A 64 22.37 -2.34 4.37
C GLN A 64 22.48 -3.49 5.37
N ASP A 65 23.61 -4.16 5.43
CA ASP A 65 23.82 -5.36 6.24
C ASP A 65 24.64 -5.15 7.52
N GLY A 66 25.01 -3.90 7.80
CA GLY A 66 25.74 -3.53 9.00
C GLY A 66 27.24 -3.83 8.96
N SER A 67 27.76 -4.54 7.96
CA SER A 67 29.21 -4.67 7.76
C SER A 67 29.83 -3.41 7.13
N ASP A 68 31.13 -3.20 7.32
CA ASP A 68 31.81 -2.01 6.82
C ASP A 68 31.78 -1.87 5.29
N ASP A 69 31.79 -2.99 4.58
CA ASP A 69 31.84 -3.07 3.13
C ASP A 69 30.51 -3.58 2.51
N ASN A 70 29.50 -3.78 3.34
CA ASN A 70 28.18 -4.26 2.95
C ASN A 70 28.21 -5.59 2.17
N SER A 71 29.10 -6.51 2.59
CA SER A 71 29.35 -7.81 1.94
C SER A 71 28.77 -9.01 2.71
N ALA A 72 28.12 -8.79 3.85
CA ALA A 72 27.59 -9.86 4.70
C ALA A 72 26.26 -10.46 4.20
N TRP A 73 25.53 -9.77 3.31
CA TRP A 73 24.31 -10.31 2.74
C TRP A 73 24.57 -11.21 1.52
N SER A 74 23.68 -12.16 1.32
CA SER A 74 23.76 -13.19 0.28
C SER A 74 22.80 -12.93 -0.87
N HIS A 75 21.52 -12.78 -0.53
CA HIS A 75 20.45 -12.57 -1.52
C HIS A 75 19.21 -11.98 -0.86
N VAL A 76 18.33 -11.46 -1.68
CA VAL A 76 16.97 -11.03 -1.31
C VAL A 76 15.98 -11.95 -2.00
N ASP A 77 15.17 -12.65 -1.21
CA ASP A 77 14.03 -13.41 -1.72
C ASP A 77 12.77 -12.55 -1.68
N ALA A 78 12.02 -12.59 -2.77
CA ALA A 78 10.70 -11.99 -2.87
C ALA A 78 9.64 -13.08 -2.90
N TYR A 79 8.72 -13.04 -1.97
CA TYR A 79 7.55 -13.90 -1.93
C TYR A 79 6.31 -13.09 -2.28
N VAL A 80 5.33 -13.77 -2.86
CA VAL A 80 4.03 -13.18 -3.16
C VAL A 80 2.91 -14.06 -2.64
N GLU A 81 1.85 -13.42 -2.16
CA GLU A 81 0.57 -14.02 -1.81
C GLU A 81 -0.55 -13.10 -2.26
N MET A 82 -1.74 -13.66 -2.48
CA MET A 82 -2.94 -12.89 -2.72
C MET A 82 -3.92 -13.07 -1.57
N ARG A 83 -4.48 -11.97 -1.11
CA ARG A 83 -5.63 -11.96 -0.20
C ARG A 83 -6.86 -11.62 -0.99
N ASP A 84 -7.80 -12.56 -0.98
CA ASP A 84 -9.08 -12.42 -1.64
C ASP A 84 -10.01 -11.50 -0.82
N TYR A 85 -10.44 -10.40 -1.44
CA TYR A 85 -11.43 -9.47 -0.92
C TYR A 85 -12.73 -9.48 -1.75
N THR A 86 -12.80 -10.38 -2.75
CA THR A 86 -13.91 -10.51 -3.68
C THR A 86 -14.44 -11.95 -3.69
N PRO A 87 -14.94 -12.48 -2.55
CA PRO A 87 -15.20 -13.90 -2.36
C PRO A 87 -16.43 -14.43 -3.13
N GLU A 88 -17.03 -13.67 -4.04
CA GLU A 88 -18.15 -14.08 -4.88
C GLU A 88 -17.77 -15.24 -5.82
N ASN A 89 -16.49 -15.39 -6.15
CA ASN A 89 -15.93 -16.50 -6.94
C ASN A 89 -15.35 -17.63 -6.06
N GLY A 90 -15.54 -17.57 -4.73
CA GLY A 90 -14.96 -18.47 -3.74
C GLY A 90 -13.87 -17.78 -2.93
N ASP A 91 -13.39 -18.39 -1.85
CA ASP A 91 -12.20 -17.89 -1.11
C ASP A 91 -10.94 -18.44 -1.79
N ASN A 92 -10.25 -17.56 -2.52
CA ASN A 92 -9.04 -17.85 -3.30
C ASN A 92 -7.78 -17.24 -2.66
N THR A 93 -7.83 -16.89 -1.37
CA THR A 93 -6.65 -16.46 -0.62
C THR A 93 -5.54 -17.50 -0.70
N THR A 94 -4.34 -17.07 -1.09
CA THR A 94 -3.21 -17.99 -1.33
C THR A 94 -2.23 -18.00 -0.18
N GLU A 95 -1.46 -19.09 -0.09
CA GLU A 95 -0.23 -19.12 0.69
C GLU A 95 0.87 -18.32 -0.01
N SER A 96 1.87 -17.91 0.78
CA SER A 96 3.02 -17.16 0.28
C SER A 96 3.97 -18.07 -0.53
N VAL A 97 4.28 -17.71 -1.77
CA VAL A 97 5.17 -18.48 -2.66
C VAL A 97 6.36 -17.63 -3.08
N LEU A 98 7.53 -18.29 -3.29
CA LEU A 98 8.72 -17.61 -3.80
C LEU A 98 8.48 -17.17 -5.25
N LEU A 99 8.71 -15.88 -5.50
CA LEU A 99 8.59 -15.28 -6.83
C LEU A 99 9.96 -15.05 -7.45
N TYR A 100 10.87 -14.37 -6.73
CA TYR A 100 12.21 -14.04 -7.21
C TYR A 100 13.27 -14.20 -6.12
N THR A 101 14.51 -14.38 -6.57
CA THR A 101 15.71 -14.25 -5.74
C THR A 101 16.68 -13.30 -6.45
N TRP A 102 17.03 -12.19 -5.82
CA TRP A 102 18.02 -11.23 -6.30
C TRP A 102 19.33 -11.37 -5.51
N THR A 103 20.42 -11.42 -6.24
CA THR A 103 21.79 -11.54 -5.70
C THR A 103 22.51 -10.19 -5.73
N PRO A 104 23.67 -10.04 -5.07
CA PRO A 104 24.47 -8.82 -5.17
C PRO A 104 24.80 -8.37 -6.60
N ALA A 105 24.80 -9.32 -7.55
CA ALA A 105 25.04 -9.01 -8.97
C ALA A 105 23.89 -8.22 -9.64
N ASP A 106 22.70 -8.26 -9.05
CA ASP A 106 21.51 -7.56 -9.54
C ASP A 106 21.43 -6.12 -8.99
N PHE A 107 22.35 -5.75 -8.10
CA PHE A 107 22.42 -4.45 -7.46
C PHE A 107 23.60 -3.62 -7.97
N GLN A 108 23.43 -2.32 -7.97
CA GLN A 108 24.46 -1.34 -8.31
C GLN A 108 24.73 -0.43 -7.10
N GLU A 109 25.89 0.21 -7.08
CA GLU A 109 26.19 1.18 -6.05
C GLU A 109 25.25 2.39 -6.13
N GLY A 110 24.48 2.63 -5.08
CA GLY A 110 23.58 3.77 -4.94
C GLY A 110 24.33 5.06 -4.55
N PRO A 111 23.62 6.20 -4.51
CA PRO A 111 24.22 7.52 -4.25
C PRO A 111 24.96 7.66 -2.91
N VAL A 112 24.67 6.78 -1.96
CA VAL A 112 25.29 6.77 -0.62
C VAL A 112 26.25 5.60 -0.42
N GLY A 113 26.65 4.92 -1.50
CA GLY A 113 27.58 3.80 -1.47
C GLY A 113 26.98 2.46 -1.05
N LEU A 114 25.65 2.37 -0.91
CA LEU A 114 24.94 1.12 -0.58
C LEU A 114 24.40 0.46 -1.86
N PRO A 115 24.33 -0.90 -1.91
CA PRO A 115 23.73 -1.62 -3.01
C PRO A 115 22.26 -1.24 -3.20
N ARG A 116 21.88 -0.80 -4.40
CA ARG A 116 20.56 -0.36 -4.78
C ARG A 116 20.12 -1.02 -6.08
N THR A 117 18.82 -1.34 -6.16
CA THR A 117 18.23 -1.85 -7.41
C THR A 117 16.76 -1.47 -7.51
N ASP A 118 16.25 -1.41 -8.74
CA ASP A 118 14.81 -1.38 -9.01
C ASP A 118 14.32 -2.81 -9.10
N VAL A 119 13.27 -3.09 -8.35
CA VAL A 119 12.62 -4.41 -8.29
C VAL A 119 11.23 -4.33 -8.89
N ALA A 120 10.86 -5.39 -9.60
CA ALA A 120 9.58 -5.49 -10.27
C ALA A 120 8.94 -6.86 -9.98
N ALA A 121 7.62 -6.89 -9.91
CA ALA A 121 6.83 -8.11 -9.86
C ALA A 121 5.70 -8.01 -10.90
N PRO A 122 5.94 -8.41 -12.16
CA PRO A 122 4.95 -8.43 -13.22
C PRO A 122 3.79 -9.38 -12.91
N TRP A 123 2.58 -9.01 -13.32
CA TRP A 123 1.39 -9.82 -13.11
C TRP A 123 1.51 -11.23 -13.70
N GLY A 124 2.06 -11.34 -14.91
CA GLY A 124 2.25 -12.65 -15.55
C GLY A 124 3.08 -13.61 -14.70
N ASP A 125 4.14 -13.12 -14.04
CA ASP A 125 4.99 -13.92 -13.17
C ASP A 125 4.29 -14.24 -11.85
N ILE A 126 3.58 -13.26 -11.26
CA ILE A 126 2.76 -13.45 -10.07
C ILE A 126 1.68 -14.51 -10.32
N LYS A 127 0.91 -14.36 -11.40
CA LYS A 127 -0.14 -15.29 -11.84
C LYS A 127 0.40 -16.71 -11.99
N SER A 128 1.57 -16.83 -12.63
CA SER A 128 2.24 -18.11 -12.82
C SER A 128 2.72 -18.74 -11.51
N ALA A 129 3.32 -17.95 -10.63
CA ALA A 129 3.84 -18.41 -9.34
C ALA A 129 2.71 -18.88 -8.41
N LEU A 130 1.58 -18.16 -8.38
CA LEU A 130 0.39 -18.52 -7.60
C LEU A 130 -0.41 -19.66 -8.24
N GLY A 131 -0.10 -20.04 -9.49
CA GLY A 131 -0.78 -21.13 -10.21
C GLY A 131 -2.18 -20.76 -10.71
N PHE A 132 -2.47 -19.47 -10.89
CA PHE A 132 -3.75 -19.00 -11.38
C PHE A 132 -3.94 -19.34 -12.85
N THR A 133 -5.14 -19.82 -13.18
CA THR A 133 -5.54 -20.20 -14.54
C THR A 133 -6.59 -19.27 -15.14
N GLY A 134 -7.26 -18.48 -14.29
CA GLY A 134 -8.29 -17.51 -14.61
C GLY A 134 -9.54 -17.76 -13.75
N GLY A 135 -10.12 -16.69 -13.24
CA GLY A 135 -11.30 -16.73 -12.38
C GLY A 135 -11.01 -16.91 -10.88
N GLU A 136 -9.76 -17.12 -10.48
CA GLU A 136 -9.34 -17.22 -9.08
C GLU A 136 -9.03 -15.85 -8.46
N PHE A 137 -8.98 -14.82 -9.26
CA PHE A 137 -8.69 -13.45 -8.84
C PHE A 137 -9.69 -12.48 -9.45
N SER A 138 -9.89 -11.37 -8.76
CA SER A 138 -10.74 -10.28 -9.25
C SER A 138 -10.15 -8.92 -8.87
N PRO A 139 -10.50 -7.86 -9.59
CA PRO A 139 -10.15 -6.51 -9.18
C PRO A 139 -10.72 -6.20 -7.79
N GLY A 140 -9.87 -5.62 -6.95
CA GLY A 140 -10.16 -5.41 -5.53
C GLY A 140 -9.40 -6.36 -4.61
N ASP A 141 -8.89 -7.47 -5.12
CA ASP A 141 -7.99 -8.34 -4.38
C ASP A 141 -6.65 -7.66 -4.11
N LEU A 142 -5.99 -8.10 -3.06
CA LEU A 142 -4.73 -7.50 -2.61
C LEU A 142 -3.58 -8.47 -2.76
N LEU A 143 -2.60 -8.09 -3.57
CA LEU A 143 -1.31 -8.76 -3.62
C LEU A 143 -0.44 -8.26 -2.48
N THR A 144 0.26 -9.17 -1.83
CA THR A 144 1.25 -8.85 -0.81
C THR A 144 2.61 -9.38 -1.23
N ILE A 145 3.56 -8.48 -1.42
CA ILE A 145 4.96 -8.80 -1.75
C ILE A 145 5.77 -8.72 -0.46
N LYS A 146 6.47 -9.80 -0.11
CA LYS A 146 7.30 -9.89 1.09
C LYS A 146 8.76 -10.08 0.69
N LEU A 147 9.65 -9.26 1.21
CA LEU A 147 11.08 -9.34 0.96
C LEU A 147 11.79 -9.94 2.17
N TYR A 148 12.69 -10.87 1.91
CA TYR A 148 13.53 -11.51 2.93
C TYR A 148 15.00 -11.31 2.56
N LEU A 149 15.74 -10.61 3.41
CA LEU A 149 17.17 -10.40 3.27
C LEU A 149 17.91 -11.53 3.96
N ASN A 150 18.63 -12.32 3.18
CA ASN A 150 19.40 -13.46 3.65
C ASN A 150 20.87 -13.08 3.80
N LEU A 151 21.47 -13.37 4.94
CA LEU A 151 22.90 -13.16 5.20
C LEU A 151 23.71 -14.43 4.97
N ASN A 152 25.02 -14.25 4.75
CA ASN A 152 25.98 -15.34 4.55
C ASN A 152 26.14 -16.26 5.76
N ASP A 153 25.78 -15.78 6.95
CA ASP A 153 25.80 -16.54 8.21
C ASP A 153 24.49 -17.30 8.49
N GLY A 154 23.51 -17.19 7.60
CA GLY A 154 22.23 -17.88 7.68
C GLY A 154 21.13 -17.11 8.43
N ARG A 155 21.39 -15.89 8.91
CA ARG A 155 20.33 -15.02 9.44
C ARG A 155 19.45 -14.53 8.31
N VAL A 156 18.16 -14.35 8.60
CA VAL A 156 17.16 -13.85 7.65
C VAL A 156 16.38 -12.71 8.31
N PHE A 157 16.23 -11.62 7.59
CA PHE A 157 15.44 -10.46 8.01
C PHE A 157 14.27 -10.26 7.04
N GLY A 158 13.06 -10.15 7.57
CA GLY A 158 11.83 -10.04 6.80
C GLY A 158 10.75 -9.29 7.58
N PRO A 159 9.47 -9.38 7.20
CA PRO A 159 8.37 -8.70 7.87
C PRO A 159 8.30 -8.97 9.37
N GLU A 160 8.68 -10.16 9.82
CA GLU A 160 8.69 -10.55 11.23
C GLU A 160 9.79 -9.85 12.02
N SER A 161 10.83 -9.37 11.33
CA SER A 161 11.93 -8.60 11.92
C SER A 161 11.64 -7.11 12.00
N ALA A 162 10.56 -6.65 11.34
CA ALA A 162 10.20 -5.24 11.26
C ALA A 162 9.45 -4.80 12.51
N ALA A 163 10.11 -4.02 13.37
CA ALA A 163 9.49 -3.36 14.51
C ALA A 163 9.39 -1.85 14.28
N GLY A 164 8.49 -1.15 14.98
CA GLY A 164 8.03 0.21 14.71
C GLY A 164 9.04 1.24 14.21
N ILE A 165 10.28 1.27 14.75
CA ILE A 165 11.31 2.22 14.28
C ILE A 165 11.91 1.83 12.92
N ILE A 166 11.88 0.54 12.56
CA ILE A 166 12.46 0.02 11.31
C ILE A 166 11.48 0.23 10.16
N THR A 167 10.18 0.10 10.39
CA THR A 167 9.15 0.23 9.34
C THR A 167 8.97 1.65 8.83
N GLY A 168 9.34 2.65 9.62
CA GLY A 168 9.16 4.06 9.27
C GLY A 168 10.42 4.90 9.46
N GLY A 169 10.25 6.21 9.34
CA GLY A 169 11.31 7.17 9.54
C GLY A 169 12.49 6.99 8.59
N TYR A 170 13.69 7.05 9.11
CA TYR A 170 14.93 6.95 8.32
C TYR A 170 15.12 5.56 7.69
N PHE A 171 14.74 4.50 8.39
CA PHE A 171 15.00 3.14 7.94
C PHE A 171 14.05 2.69 6.83
N ALA A 172 12.78 3.10 6.87
CA ALA A 172 11.75 2.81 5.86
C ALA A 172 11.81 1.36 5.35
N SER A 173 11.93 0.39 6.28
CA SER A 173 12.10 -1.04 6.00
C SER A 173 10.88 -1.85 6.43
N PRO A 174 9.75 -1.77 5.71
CA PRO A 174 8.56 -2.54 6.04
C PRO A 174 8.69 -4.02 5.70
N TYR A 175 9.58 -4.39 4.77
CA TYR A 175 9.76 -5.73 4.19
C TYR A 175 8.50 -6.31 3.53
N GLN A 176 7.37 -5.65 3.65
CA GLN A 176 6.09 -6.07 3.09
C GLN A 176 5.42 -4.90 2.39
N TYR A 177 4.90 -5.17 1.19
CA TYR A 177 4.26 -4.20 0.33
C TYR A 177 2.93 -4.76 -0.16
N ASN A 178 1.93 -3.91 -0.20
CA ASN A 178 0.64 -4.26 -0.75
C ASN A 178 0.47 -3.61 -2.12
N ALA A 179 -0.07 -4.38 -3.07
CA ALA A 179 -0.45 -3.89 -4.38
C ALA A 179 -1.91 -4.26 -4.66
N LEU A 180 -2.69 -3.26 -5.06
CA LEU A 180 -4.08 -3.47 -5.43
C LEU A 180 -4.16 -4.13 -6.79
N LEU A 181 -4.91 -5.22 -6.91
CA LEU A 181 -5.23 -5.82 -8.19
C LEU A 181 -6.40 -5.06 -8.84
N THR A 182 -6.19 -4.62 -10.07
CA THR A 182 -7.19 -3.93 -10.90
C THR A 182 -7.33 -4.64 -12.23
N CYS A 183 -8.14 -4.10 -13.12
CA CYS A 183 -8.22 -4.53 -14.51
C CYS A 183 -8.31 -3.32 -15.44
N SER A 184 -8.10 -3.51 -16.74
CA SER A 184 -8.45 -2.50 -17.73
C SER A 184 -9.95 -2.22 -17.65
N PRO A 185 -10.36 -0.96 -17.53
CA PRO A 185 -11.76 -0.63 -17.33
C PRO A 185 -12.58 -0.93 -18.60
N ALA A 186 -13.82 -1.34 -18.40
CA ALA A 186 -14.77 -1.44 -19.51
C ALA A 186 -14.98 -0.05 -20.12
N PRO A 187 -14.76 0.11 -21.43
CA PRO A 187 -15.01 1.39 -22.10
C PRO A 187 -16.51 1.67 -22.20
N GLY A 188 -16.88 2.95 -22.21
CA GLY A 188 -18.25 3.41 -22.37
C GLY A 188 -18.71 4.37 -21.29
N THR A 189 -19.99 4.61 -21.24
CA THR A 189 -20.58 5.64 -20.39
C THR A 189 -20.90 5.10 -19.00
N TYR A 190 -20.18 5.61 -18.00
CA TYR A 190 -20.49 5.39 -16.59
C TYR A 190 -21.49 6.45 -16.12
N THR A 191 -22.49 6.04 -15.33
CA THR A 191 -23.46 6.95 -14.73
C THR A 191 -23.13 7.17 -13.26
N ILE A 192 -23.01 8.41 -12.85
CA ILE A 192 -22.66 8.82 -11.49
C ILE A 192 -23.90 9.45 -10.86
N LYS A 193 -24.50 8.74 -9.91
CA LYS A 193 -25.64 9.20 -9.12
C LYS A 193 -25.16 9.76 -7.81
N MET A 194 -25.47 11.00 -7.59
CA MET A 194 -25.00 11.79 -6.45
C MET A 194 -26.18 12.10 -5.53
N TYR A 195 -26.03 11.81 -4.26
CA TYR A 195 -27.05 11.99 -3.25
C TYR A 195 -26.51 12.86 -2.11
N ASP A 196 -27.40 13.64 -1.52
CA ASP A 196 -27.16 14.42 -0.33
C ASP A 196 -28.35 14.33 0.59
N ASN A 197 -28.15 14.03 1.88
CA ASN A 197 -29.26 13.76 2.81
C ASN A 197 -29.85 15.04 3.40
N TYR A 198 -29.07 16.07 3.49
CA TYR A 198 -29.55 17.34 4.04
C TYR A 198 -30.28 18.19 3.01
N GLY A 199 -29.95 18.03 1.74
CA GLY A 199 -30.60 18.69 0.62
C GLY A 199 -30.03 20.06 0.29
N ASP A 200 -28.73 20.27 0.52
CA ASP A 200 -28.03 21.49 0.17
C ASP A 200 -26.83 21.26 -0.75
N GLY A 201 -26.72 20.05 -1.29
CA GLY A 201 -25.67 19.61 -2.22
C GLY A 201 -24.39 19.19 -1.53
N TRP A 202 -23.39 18.78 -2.28
CA TRP A 202 -22.19 18.19 -1.72
C TRP A 202 -21.27 19.19 -1.03
N GLN A 203 -20.90 18.89 0.20
CA GLN A 203 -19.80 19.52 0.93
C GLN A 203 -18.76 18.44 1.22
N THR A 204 -17.84 18.26 0.30
CA THR A 204 -16.76 17.29 0.43
C THR A 204 -15.77 17.68 1.53
N GLY A 205 -14.95 16.73 1.99
CA GLY A 205 -13.93 16.98 3.01
C GLY A 205 -12.89 18.04 2.60
N ASN A 206 -12.80 18.34 1.30
CA ASN A 206 -12.13 19.52 0.77
C ASN A 206 -13.09 20.20 -0.22
N TYR A 207 -13.66 21.33 0.16
CA TYR A 207 -14.67 22.06 -0.60
C TYR A 207 -14.30 22.43 -2.04
N ALA A 208 -13.03 22.39 -2.40
CA ALA A 208 -12.56 22.65 -3.77
C ALA A 208 -12.51 21.38 -4.64
N LEU A 209 -12.64 20.19 -4.04
CA LEU A 209 -12.51 18.91 -4.73
C LEU A 209 -13.84 18.17 -4.80
N GLY A 210 -14.04 17.41 -5.86
CA GLY A 210 -15.09 16.43 -6.02
C GLY A 210 -14.57 15.00 -6.05
N LEU A 211 -15.37 14.07 -6.52
CA LEU A 211 -14.95 12.74 -6.93
C LEU A 211 -13.93 12.91 -8.08
N ASP A 212 -12.70 12.49 -7.86
CA ASP A 212 -11.63 12.56 -8.83
C ASP A 212 -11.56 11.28 -9.64
N ILE A 213 -11.80 11.38 -10.94
CA ILE A 213 -11.75 10.30 -11.92
C ILE A 213 -10.50 10.50 -12.75
N VAL A 214 -9.54 9.57 -12.62
CA VAL A 214 -8.28 9.64 -13.36
C VAL A 214 -8.22 8.49 -14.36
N ALA A 215 -8.28 8.81 -15.64
CA ALA A 215 -8.12 7.87 -16.75
C ALA A 215 -6.77 8.14 -17.41
N ASP A 216 -5.86 7.14 -17.39
CA ASP A 216 -4.51 7.22 -17.96
C ASP A 216 -3.77 8.53 -17.59
N GLY A 217 -3.90 8.93 -16.32
CA GLY A 217 -3.27 10.13 -15.78
C GLY A 217 -4.01 11.46 -16.05
N VAL A 218 -5.16 11.42 -16.72
CA VAL A 218 -6.01 12.62 -16.95
C VAL A 218 -7.11 12.67 -15.90
N SER A 219 -7.07 13.69 -15.05
CA SER A 219 -8.05 13.90 -13.97
C SER A 219 -9.30 14.64 -14.47
N THR A 220 -10.46 14.17 -14.02
CA THR A 220 -11.78 14.81 -14.18
C THR A 220 -12.47 14.84 -12.83
N GLN A 221 -12.91 16.01 -12.38
CA GLN A 221 -13.60 16.19 -11.12
C GLN A 221 -15.13 16.21 -11.32
N VAL A 222 -15.85 15.52 -10.44
CA VAL A 222 -17.31 15.45 -10.44
C VAL A 222 -17.84 15.76 -9.04
N ALA A 223 -18.82 16.67 -8.95
CA ALA A 223 -19.55 16.94 -7.71
C ALA A 223 -20.95 17.42 -8.01
N MET A 224 -21.88 17.24 -7.07
CA MET A 224 -23.17 17.90 -7.07
C MET A 224 -22.99 19.35 -6.60
N CYS A 225 -23.60 20.32 -7.29
CA CYS A 225 -23.52 21.71 -6.92
C CYS A 225 -24.11 21.95 -5.54
N SER A 226 -23.43 22.74 -4.72
CA SER A 226 -23.87 23.19 -3.41
C SER A 226 -23.71 24.70 -3.31
N GLN A 227 -24.62 25.36 -2.60
CA GLN A 227 -24.48 26.80 -2.32
C GLN A 227 -23.29 27.13 -1.40
N TRP A 228 -22.74 26.11 -0.76
CA TRP A 228 -21.59 26.20 0.14
C TRP A 228 -20.28 25.71 -0.51
N GLY A 229 -20.38 24.98 -1.63
CA GLY A 229 -19.22 24.49 -2.37
C GLY A 229 -18.54 25.58 -3.18
N THR A 230 -17.23 25.57 -3.20
CA THR A 230 -16.40 26.49 -4.00
C THR A 230 -15.56 25.71 -4.99
N TYR A 231 -16.21 24.90 -5.83
CA TYR A 231 -15.51 24.08 -6.81
C TYR A 231 -14.78 24.95 -7.86
N GLU A 232 -13.58 24.54 -8.22
CA GLU A 232 -12.80 25.15 -9.30
C GLU A 232 -13.11 24.51 -10.67
N PHE A 233 -14.09 23.62 -10.71
CA PHE A 233 -14.59 22.94 -11.90
C PHE A 233 -16.12 23.05 -11.98
N ASP A 234 -16.71 22.70 -13.13
CA ASP A 234 -18.15 22.72 -13.33
C ASP A 234 -18.84 21.59 -12.56
N CYS A 235 -19.55 21.94 -11.49
CA CYS A 235 -20.34 20.98 -10.72
C CYS A 235 -21.66 20.64 -11.44
N THR A 236 -22.23 19.48 -11.13
CA THR A 236 -23.52 19.03 -11.67
C THR A 236 -24.66 19.75 -10.96
N PRO A 237 -25.54 20.49 -11.67
CA PRO A 237 -26.67 21.17 -11.07
C PRO A 237 -27.66 20.20 -10.43
N THR A 238 -28.27 20.62 -9.33
CA THR A 238 -29.40 19.94 -8.67
C THR A 238 -30.61 20.86 -8.58
N THR A 239 -31.80 20.30 -8.59
CA THR A 239 -33.05 21.08 -8.48
C THR A 239 -33.53 21.23 -7.04
N ASP A 240 -33.16 20.31 -6.17
CA ASP A 240 -33.66 20.21 -4.79
C ASP A 240 -32.55 20.05 -3.74
N GLY A 241 -31.32 19.98 -4.16
CA GLY A 241 -30.16 19.76 -3.31
C GLY A 241 -29.91 18.30 -2.92
N TYR A 242 -30.89 17.42 -3.12
CA TYR A 242 -30.84 16.04 -2.67
C TYR A 242 -30.26 15.06 -3.68
N PHE A 243 -30.45 15.33 -4.97
CA PHE A 243 -30.04 14.42 -6.04
C PHE A 243 -29.49 15.17 -7.25
N ALA A 244 -28.46 14.61 -7.83
CA ALA A 244 -27.97 14.96 -9.16
C ALA A 244 -27.42 13.71 -9.86
N GLU A 245 -27.40 13.72 -11.17
CA GLU A 245 -26.85 12.65 -11.99
C GLU A 245 -26.00 13.24 -13.10
N THR A 246 -24.85 12.64 -13.36
CA THR A 246 -23.99 12.96 -14.48
C THR A 246 -23.38 11.71 -15.07
N THR A 247 -22.66 11.83 -16.16
CA THR A 247 -22.00 10.72 -16.82
C THR A 247 -20.53 11.04 -17.04
N TYR A 248 -19.72 9.97 -17.05
CA TYR A 248 -18.32 10.00 -17.44
C TYR A 248 -18.09 8.95 -18.54
N GLU A 249 -17.47 9.39 -19.63
CA GLU A 249 -17.15 8.50 -20.75
C GLU A 249 -15.72 7.95 -20.58
N VAL A 250 -15.61 6.64 -20.46
CA VAL A 250 -14.31 5.93 -20.45
C VAL A 250 -13.95 5.59 -21.88
N PRO A 251 -12.86 6.15 -22.43
CA PRO A 251 -12.43 5.88 -23.80
C PRO A 251 -12.07 4.41 -24.03
N VAL A 252 -12.26 3.92 -25.25
CA VAL A 252 -11.74 2.63 -25.66
C VAL A 252 -10.21 2.66 -25.61
N GLY A 253 -9.61 1.65 -24.96
CA GLY A 253 -8.16 1.54 -24.79
C GLY A 253 -7.62 2.25 -23.55
N THR A 254 -8.47 2.71 -22.63
CA THR A 254 -8.05 3.15 -21.29
C THR A 254 -7.41 1.97 -20.56
N GLU A 255 -6.18 2.15 -20.11
CA GLU A 255 -5.43 1.11 -19.39
C GLU A 255 -5.66 1.18 -17.89
N VAL A 256 -5.71 2.40 -17.35
CA VAL A 256 -5.86 2.65 -15.91
C VAL A 256 -7.00 3.63 -15.67
N LEU A 257 -7.92 3.25 -14.80
CA LEU A 257 -9.00 4.12 -14.32
C LEU A 257 -9.05 4.05 -12.79
N THR A 258 -8.94 5.19 -12.14
CA THR A 258 -9.07 5.29 -10.70
C THR A 258 -10.11 6.32 -10.31
N TRP A 259 -10.78 6.05 -9.18
CA TRP A 259 -11.82 6.90 -8.62
C TRP A 259 -11.41 7.23 -7.19
N THR A 260 -11.20 8.49 -6.88
CA THR A 260 -10.71 8.92 -5.57
C THR A 260 -11.70 9.87 -4.91
N TRP A 261 -12.10 9.55 -3.69
CA TRP A 261 -13.02 10.34 -2.91
C TRP A 261 -12.30 11.24 -1.90
N PRO A 262 -12.56 12.56 -1.89
CA PRO A 262 -11.87 13.51 -1.01
C PRO A 262 -12.40 13.52 0.44
N GLY A 263 -13.44 12.75 0.72
CA GLY A 263 -14.14 12.75 2.00
C GLY A 263 -15.43 13.54 2.00
N ASP A 264 -16.16 13.39 3.09
CA ASP A 264 -17.46 14.00 3.36
C ASP A 264 -17.33 14.84 4.64
N GLN A 265 -17.71 16.13 4.59
CA GLN A 265 -17.53 17.02 5.73
C GLN A 265 -18.54 16.75 6.85
N TYR A 266 -19.76 16.33 6.49
CA TYR A 266 -20.87 16.20 7.43
C TYR A 266 -21.44 14.79 7.55
N GLY A 267 -21.03 13.85 6.70
CA GLY A 267 -21.52 12.48 6.70
C GLY A 267 -22.91 12.34 6.08
N GLU A 268 -23.21 13.09 5.03
CA GLU A 268 -24.52 13.17 4.40
C GLU A 268 -24.51 12.83 2.90
N ILE A 269 -23.34 12.50 2.37
CA ILE A 269 -23.14 12.24 0.94
C ILE A 269 -23.29 10.75 0.62
N GLY A 270 -24.11 10.45 -0.36
CA GLY A 270 -24.24 9.14 -0.97
C GLY A 270 -23.77 9.14 -2.43
N LEU A 271 -23.18 8.03 -2.87
CA LEU A 271 -22.64 7.88 -4.22
C LEU A 271 -22.93 6.49 -4.78
N ILE A 272 -23.42 6.45 -6.01
CA ILE A 272 -23.56 5.25 -6.81
C ILE A 272 -22.91 5.48 -8.16
N ILE A 273 -22.11 4.54 -8.59
CA ILE A 273 -21.53 4.50 -9.91
C ILE A 273 -22.05 3.27 -10.63
N LEU A 274 -22.71 3.50 -11.77
CA LEU A 274 -23.13 2.42 -12.67
C LEU A 274 -22.14 2.33 -13.81
N GLY A 275 -21.83 1.10 -14.19
CA GLY A 275 -21.01 0.81 -15.35
C GLY A 275 -21.74 0.94 -16.69
N PRO A 276 -21.04 0.70 -17.81
CA PRO A 276 -21.60 0.90 -19.15
C PRO A 276 -22.82 0.02 -19.48
N ALA A 277 -22.95 -1.16 -18.88
CA ALA A 277 -24.12 -2.02 -19.03
C ALA A 277 -25.24 -1.73 -17.99
N GLY A 278 -25.03 -0.73 -17.12
CA GLY A 278 -25.97 -0.34 -16.06
C GLY A 278 -25.82 -1.13 -14.77
N GLU A 279 -24.81 -1.95 -14.66
CA GLU A 279 -24.43 -2.69 -13.46
C GLU A 279 -23.85 -1.74 -12.39
N ILE A 280 -23.96 -2.12 -11.12
CA ILE A 280 -23.43 -1.33 -10.03
C ILE A 280 -21.92 -1.57 -9.94
N ALA A 281 -21.14 -0.56 -10.29
CA ALA A 281 -19.68 -0.55 -10.13
C ALA A 281 -19.27 -0.16 -8.71
N TYR A 282 -20.02 0.72 -8.07
CA TYR A 282 -19.81 1.16 -6.70
C TYR A 282 -21.13 1.66 -6.10
N SER A 283 -21.30 1.40 -4.81
CA SER A 283 -22.38 2.00 -4.01
C SER A 283 -21.85 2.29 -2.61
N SER A 284 -22.12 3.48 -2.10
CA SER A 284 -21.78 3.86 -0.73
C SER A 284 -22.76 3.32 0.32
N GLY A 285 -23.73 2.48 -0.06
CA GLY A 285 -24.70 1.87 0.84
C GLY A 285 -25.53 0.79 0.16
N THR A 286 -26.37 0.09 0.92
CA THR A 286 -27.29 -0.89 0.40
C THR A 286 -28.51 -0.22 -0.25
N TYR A 287 -28.97 -0.78 -1.37
CA TYR A 287 -30.23 -0.37 -1.98
C TYR A 287 -31.42 -0.90 -1.22
N LEU A 288 -32.48 -0.09 -1.14
CA LEU A 288 -33.80 -0.63 -0.89
C LEU A 288 -34.25 -1.45 -2.09
N ALA A 289 -35.07 -2.47 -1.82
CA ALA A 289 -35.60 -3.37 -2.85
C ALA A 289 -36.46 -2.65 -3.93
N ASP A 290 -36.86 -1.41 -3.68
CA ASP A 290 -37.58 -0.53 -4.58
C ASP A 290 -36.73 0.31 -5.51
N GLY A 291 -35.39 0.19 -5.38
CA GLY A 291 -34.42 0.92 -6.20
C GLY A 291 -34.22 2.38 -5.79
N SER A 292 -34.72 2.79 -4.64
CA SER A 292 -34.53 4.15 -4.11
C SER A 292 -33.14 4.32 -3.55
N GLY A 293 -32.12 4.25 -4.15
CA GLY A 293 -30.70 4.51 -3.84
C GLY A 293 -30.30 4.69 -2.38
N PRO A 294 -29.09 5.10 -2.08
CA PRO A 294 -28.63 5.37 -0.71
C PRO A 294 -29.42 6.51 -0.06
N TYR A 295 -30.04 7.31 -0.88
CA TYR A 295 -31.00 8.31 -0.48
C TYR A 295 -32.42 7.81 -0.76
N GLY A 296 -33.16 7.47 0.24
CA GLY A 296 -34.54 7.01 0.13
C GLY A 296 -35.13 6.75 1.49
N ASP A 297 -36.45 6.70 1.54
CA ASP A 297 -37.19 6.52 2.78
C ASP A 297 -36.74 5.26 3.52
N GLY A 298 -35.93 5.40 4.54
CA GLY A 298 -35.55 4.34 5.46
C GLY A 298 -34.15 3.80 5.39
N LEU A 299 -33.37 4.03 4.32
CA LEU A 299 -31.96 3.61 4.29
C LEU A 299 -31.10 4.38 5.28
N LEU A 300 -31.49 5.57 5.58
CA LEU A 300 -30.72 6.51 6.37
C LEU A 300 -31.00 6.47 7.86
N ALA A 301 -32.12 5.85 8.23
CA ALA A 301 -32.58 5.86 9.60
C ALA A 301 -31.98 4.76 10.46
N ASP A 302 -31.70 3.60 9.89
CA ASP A 302 -31.37 2.41 10.69
C ASP A 302 -29.91 1.94 10.55
N ASP A 303 -29.26 2.15 9.39
CA ASP A 303 -27.92 1.60 9.12
C ASP A 303 -26.83 2.68 8.96
N GLY A 304 -27.20 3.94 9.06
CA GLY A 304 -26.32 5.06 8.74
C GLY A 304 -26.09 5.15 7.22
N TYR A 305 -25.70 6.32 6.77
CA TYR A 305 -25.17 6.49 5.43
C TYR A 305 -24.08 5.46 5.19
N GLY A 306 -24.18 4.78 4.09
CA GLY A 306 -23.05 4.08 3.55
C GLY A 306 -21.94 5.11 3.36
N PHE A 307 -21.04 5.15 4.29
CA PHE A 307 -19.96 6.10 4.32
C PHE A 307 -19.09 5.89 3.08
N VAL A 308 -18.98 6.91 2.22
CA VAL A 308 -17.98 6.87 1.14
C VAL A 308 -16.61 6.97 1.80
N GLY A 309 -15.85 5.89 1.79
CA GLY A 309 -14.51 5.86 2.37
C GLY A 309 -13.59 6.86 1.68
N VAL A 310 -12.87 7.68 2.45
CA VAL A 310 -11.85 8.60 1.89
C VAL A 310 -10.75 7.83 1.18
N GLY A 311 -10.38 8.27 -0.01
CA GLY A 311 -9.32 7.69 -0.81
C GLY A 311 -9.82 6.94 -2.04
N LEU A 312 -9.07 5.93 -2.44
CA LEU A 312 -9.38 5.16 -3.64
C LEU A 312 -10.67 4.33 -3.43
N LEU A 313 -11.63 4.49 -4.34
CA LEU A 313 -12.84 3.69 -4.36
C LEU A 313 -12.61 2.39 -5.15
N PRO A 314 -13.17 1.26 -4.70
CA PRO A 314 -13.06 -0.02 -5.39
C PRO A 314 -14.05 -0.10 -6.57
N VAL A 315 -13.87 0.76 -7.56
CA VAL A 315 -14.66 0.76 -8.80
C VAL A 315 -13.92 -0.10 -9.81
N ALA A 316 -14.38 -1.31 -10.07
CA ALA A 316 -13.72 -2.21 -10.98
C ALA A 316 -14.74 -2.94 -11.88
N ILE A 317 -14.97 -2.41 -13.07
CA ILE A 317 -15.64 -3.12 -14.16
C ILE A 317 -14.61 -3.33 -15.25
N CYS A 318 -14.29 -4.59 -15.50
CA CYS A 318 -13.27 -4.99 -16.46
C CYS A 318 -13.81 -5.00 -17.88
N ALA A 319 -12.96 -4.62 -18.84
CA ALA A 319 -13.18 -4.92 -20.24
C ALA A 319 -13.22 -6.46 -20.43
N GLU A 320 -14.23 -6.97 -21.12
CA GLU A 320 -14.32 -8.38 -21.52
C GLU A 320 -13.32 -8.73 -22.63
#